data_cb8f3af31f59156c0cc0b2007948539a
#
_entry.id   cb8f3af31f59156c0cc0b2007948539a
#
_cell.length_a   1.000
_cell.length_b   1.000
_cell.length_c   1.000
_cell.angle_alpha   90.00
_cell.angle_beta   90.00
_cell.angle_gamma   90.00
#
_symmetry.space_group_name_H-M   'P 1'
#
loop_
_entity.id
_entity.type
_entity.pdbx_description
1 polymer ?
#
loop_
_entity_poly.entity_id
_entity_poly.type
_entity_poly.pdbx_seq_one_letter_code
_entity_poly.pdbx_strand_id
1 'polypeptide(L)'
;LAAATILFEPDLSHELTQAMLRMGTWMAGQAKFCALYEAPFWRESGLSGEGFSERGPLCEIHDASNEDQGPYGLTGFVGIPAAYRRSEGPMVEAILHQLAHLYGDQAARPTKVFYHDWARKPFTATQYDQPPMYEHPVYHPPDGRTAMWEDMVHFAGTETAEAQGGYLEGALAAAERAVKAIIAAC
;
A
#
# COMPACT_ATOMS: atom_id res chain seq x y z
N LEU A 1 3.00 11.56 -5.57
CA LEU A 1 1.80 11.45 -6.42
C LEU A 1 1.29 12.83 -6.89
N ALA A 2 0.94 13.74 -5.98
CA ALA A 2 0.33 15.03 -6.35
C ALA A 2 1.15 15.82 -7.37
N ALA A 3 2.46 15.96 -7.18
CA ALA A 3 3.34 16.71 -8.09
C ALA A 3 3.41 16.10 -9.51
N ALA A 4 3.03 14.85 -9.68
CA ALA A 4 3.06 14.18 -10.98
C ALA A 4 1.69 14.11 -11.67
N THR A 5 0.59 14.39 -10.95
CA THR A 5 -0.77 14.15 -11.45
C THR A 5 -1.70 15.36 -11.33
N ILE A 6 -1.39 16.32 -10.48
CA ILE A 6 -2.19 17.54 -10.30
C ILE A 6 -1.54 18.68 -11.07
N LEU A 7 -2.33 19.38 -11.88
CA LEU A 7 -1.93 20.64 -12.49
C LEU A 7 -2.17 21.76 -11.49
N PHE A 8 -1.12 22.48 -11.16
CA PHE A 8 -1.18 23.62 -10.26
C PHE A 8 -1.11 24.93 -11.07
N GLU A 9 -1.97 25.90 -10.73
CA GLU A 9 -1.97 27.22 -11.32
C GLU A 9 -2.11 28.27 -10.19
N PRO A 10 -1.10 29.12 -9.98
CA PRO A 10 0.19 29.17 -10.68
C PRO A 10 1.04 27.91 -10.43
N ASP A 11 2.03 27.68 -11.31
CA ASP A 11 2.94 26.54 -11.17
C ASP A 11 3.63 26.52 -9.81
N LEU A 12 3.88 25.33 -9.29
CA LEU A 12 4.71 25.14 -8.10
C LEU A 12 6.16 25.56 -8.39
N SER A 13 6.88 26.06 -7.38
CA SER A 13 8.31 26.29 -7.53
C SER A 13 9.04 24.99 -7.89
N HIS A 14 10.17 25.14 -8.61
CA HIS A 14 10.97 23.97 -9.00
C HIS A 14 11.44 23.17 -7.76
N GLU A 15 11.85 23.85 -6.70
CA GLU A 15 12.32 23.25 -5.45
C GLU A 15 11.23 22.42 -4.80
N LEU A 16 10.01 22.95 -4.67
CA LEU A 16 8.87 22.27 -4.08
C LEU A 16 8.48 21.06 -4.93
N THR A 17 8.40 21.22 -6.25
CA THR A 17 8.10 20.12 -7.18
C THR A 17 9.11 18.99 -7.03
N GLN A 18 10.41 19.30 -7.00
CA GLN A 18 11.46 18.30 -6.82
C GLN A 18 11.43 17.64 -5.44
N ALA A 19 11.13 18.38 -4.38
CA ALA A 19 10.95 17.82 -3.04
C ALA A 19 9.79 16.84 -3.00
N MET A 20 8.63 17.18 -3.58
CA MET A 20 7.46 16.31 -3.68
C MET A 20 7.72 15.06 -4.53
N LEU A 21 8.44 15.18 -5.66
CA LEU A 21 8.75 14.04 -6.54
C LEU A 21 9.74 13.05 -5.90
N ARG A 22 10.64 13.53 -5.03
CA ARG A 22 11.55 12.65 -4.28
C ARG A 22 10.90 11.91 -3.12
N MET A 23 9.72 12.34 -2.71
CA MET A 23 8.97 11.73 -1.61
C MET A 23 8.25 10.48 -2.13
N GLY A 24 8.76 9.29 -1.83
CA GLY A 24 8.14 8.03 -2.21
C GLY A 24 6.84 7.79 -1.45
N THR A 25 5.89 7.12 -2.09
CA THR A 25 4.66 6.69 -1.44
C THR A 25 4.84 5.27 -0.91
N TRP A 26 4.88 5.11 0.43
CA TRP A 26 5.02 3.80 1.06
C TRP A 26 3.96 2.82 0.57
N MET A 27 4.38 1.63 0.21
CA MET A 27 3.51 0.55 -0.30
C MET A 27 2.83 0.82 -1.66
N ALA A 28 3.04 1.97 -2.31
CA ALA A 28 2.44 2.25 -3.62
C ALA A 28 2.91 1.26 -4.71
N GLY A 29 4.11 0.73 -4.59
CA GLY A 29 4.65 -0.30 -5.47
C GLY A 29 4.16 -1.72 -5.16
N GLN A 30 3.37 -1.94 -4.10
CA GLN A 30 2.97 -3.27 -3.65
C GLN A 30 1.73 -3.81 -4.37
N ALA A 31 1.60 -5.14 -4.38
CA ALA A 31 0.35 -5.82 -4.68
C ALA A 31 -0.01 -6.76 -3.54
N LYS A 32 -1.30 -6.85 -3.25
CA LYS A 32 -1.87 -7.71 -2.20
C LYS A 32 -2.85 -8.69 -2.79
N PHE A 33 -2.89 -9.85 -2.16
CA PHE A 33 -3.81 -10.93 -2.50
C PHE A 33 -4.55 -11.36 -1.23
N CYS A 34 -5.82 -11.73 -1.38
CA CYS A 34 -6.58 -12.40 -0.33
C CYS A 34 -7.53 -13.42 -0.97
N ALA A 35 -7.52 -14.63 -0.44
CA ALA A 35 -8.45 -15.68 -0.82
C ALA A 35 -9.31 -16.06 0.38
N LEU A 36 -10.62 -16.14 0.19
CA LEU A 36 -11.57 -16.57 1.22
C LEU A 36 -11.98 -18.01 0.97
N TYR A 37 -12.21 -18.73 2.07
CA TYR A 37 -12.57 -20.15 2.09
C TYR A 37 -13.73 -20.41 3.04
N GLU A 38 -14.42 -21.54 2.86
CA GLU A 38 -15.53 -21.96 3.74
C GLU A 38 -15.04 -22.48 5.10
N ALA A 39 -13.82 -23.05 5.15
CA ALA A 39 -13.22 -23.57 6.35
C ALA A 39 -11.73 -23.27 6.44
N PRO A 40 -11.15 -23.16 7.65
CA PRO A 40 -9.73 -22.91 7.87
C PRO A 40 -8.93 -24.23 7.80
N PHE A 41 -8.97 -24.94 6.68
CA PHE A 41 -8.37 -26.27 6.48
C PHE A 41 -6.86 -26.32 6.83
N TRP A 42 -6.15 -25.20 6.73
CA TRP A 42 -4.74 -25.11 7.16
C TRP A 42 -4.62 -25.30 8.68
N ARG A 43 -5.54 -24.71 9.47
CA ARG A 43 -5.57 -24.88 10.94
C ARG A 43 -5.90 -26.32 11.32
N GLU A 44 -6.83 -26.96 10.62
CA GLU A 44 -7.17 -28.37 10.81
C GLU A 44 -5.99 -29.29 10.50
N SER A 45 -5.11 -28.87 9.59
CA SER A 45 -3.86 -29.56 9.25
C SER A 45 -2.69 -29.19 10.19
N GLY A 46 -2.93 -28.42 11.26
CA GLY A 46 -1.91 -27.99 12.22
C GLY A 46 -0.99 -26.88 11.73
N LEU A 47 -1.37 -26.15 10.68
CA LEU A 47 -0.61 -25.04 10.13
C LEU A 47 -1.17 -23.70 10.64
N SER A 48 -0.28 -22.73 10.86
CA SER A 48 -0.66 -21.39 11.33
C SER A 48 -1.37 -20.54 10.25
N GLY A 49 -1.21 -20.89 8.97
CA GLY A 49 -1.61 -20.02 7.87
C GLY A 49 -0.60 -18.91 7.59
N GLU A 50 0.50 -18.86 8.33
CA GLU A 50 1.61 -17.94 8.08
C GLU A 50 2.72 -18.63 7.29
N GLY A 51 3.41 -17.86 6.45
CA GLY A 51 4.53 -18.36 5.69
C GLY A 51 5.32 -17.27 5.00
N PHE A 52 6.62 -17.53 4.85
CA PHE A 52 7.52 -16.74 4.01
C PHE A 52 8.01 -17.64 2.89
N SER A 53 8.03 -17.15 1.67
CA SER A 53 8.41 -17.96 0.51
C SER A 53 9.32 -17.18 -0.45
N GLU A 54 10.42 -17.82 -0.83
CA GLU A 54 11.29 -17.36 -1.90
C GLU A 54 10.86 -17.89 -3.28
N ARG A 55 9.82 -18.74 -3.31
CA ARG A 55 9.28 -19.35 -4.53
C ARG A 55 7.82 -19.01 -4.73
N GLY A 56 7.47 -18.63 -5.95
CA GLY A 56 6.12 -18.22 -6.31
C GLY A 56 5.89 -16.71 -6.13
N PRO A 57 4.67 -16.24 -6.45
CA PRO A 57 4.37 -14.81 -6.44
C PRO A 57 4.31 -14.19 -5.04
N LEU A 58 3.78 -14.92 -4.03
CA LEU A 58 3.68 -14.41 -2.66
C LEU A 58 4.99 -14.65 -1.91
N CYS A 59 5.55 -13.59 -1.35
CA CYS A 59 6.74 -13.67 -0.49
C CYS A 59 6.36 -13.78 1.00
N GLU A 60 5.18 -13.33 1.36
CA GLU A 60 4.67 -13.28 2.74
C GLU A 60 3.19 -13.64 2.72
N ILE A 61 2.77 -14.53 3.61
CA ILE A 61 1.41 -15.07 3.70
C ILE A 61 0.98 -15.04 5.15
N HIS A 62 -0.27 -14.66 5.41
CA HIS A 62 -0.87 -14.57 6.74
C HIS A 62 -2.28 -15.13 6.75
N ASP A 63 -2.66 -15.74 7.87
CA ASP A 63 -4.05 -16.03 8.19
C ASP A 63 -4.78 -14.73 8.51
N ALA A 64 -5.73 -14.37 7.66
CA ALA A 64 -6.57 -13.18 7.79
C ALA A 64 -8.02 -13.53 8.16
N SER A 65 -8.22 -14.67 8.81
CA SER A 65 -9.53 -15.13 9.22
C SER A 65 -10.07 -14.34 10.41
N ASN A 66 -11.38 -14.17 10.45
CA ASN A 66 -12.07 -13.80 11.69
C ASN A 66 -12.09 -15.01 12.66
N GLU A 67 -12.00 -14.76 13.96
CA GLU A 67 -11.62 -15.77 14.95
C GLU A 67 -12.55 -17.01 14.98
N ASP A 68 -13.88 -16.87 14.97
CA ASP A 68 -14.78 -17.98 15.32
C ASP A 68 -15.85 -18.36 14.28
N GLN A 69 -16.15 -17.52 13.30
CA GLN A 69 -17.30 -17.77 12.41
C GLN A 69 -17.02 -17.47 10.93
N GLY A 70 -15.74 -17.28 10.56
CA GLY A 70 -15.41 -16.84 9.21
C GLY A 70 -15.78 -15.36 8.93
N PRO A 71 -15.54 -14.87 7.74
CA PRO A 71 -14.87 -15.60 6.66
C PRO A 71 -13.44 -16.03 7.03
N TYR A 72 -13.01 -17.18 6.53
CA TYR A 72 -11.65 -17.67 6.69
C TYR A 72 -10.82 -17.23 5.49
N GLY A 73 -9.64 -16.70 5.71
CA GLY A 73 -8.84 -16.12 4.64
C GLY A 73 -7.34 -16.35 4.77
N LEU A 74 -6.70 -16.54 3.62
CA LEU A 74 -5.26 -16.39 3.48
C LEU A 74 -4.98 -15.13 2.68
N THR A 75 -4.17 -14.24 3.24
CA THR A 75 -3.71 -13.01 2.59
C THR A 75 -2.22 -13.05 2.38
N GLY A 76 -1.72 -12.28 1.41
CA GLY A 76 -0.28 -12.19 1.20
C GLY A 76 0.14 -11.01 0.36
N PHE A 77 1.44 -10.75 0.44
CA PHE A 77 2.10 -9.73 -0.35
C PHE A 77 2.81 -10.35 -1.55
N VAL A 78 2.67 -9.70 -2.71
CA VAL A 78 3.36 -10.13 -3.94
C VAL A 78 4.80 -9.62 -3.93
N GLY A 79 5.76 -10.54 -3.85
CA GLY A 79 7.19 -10.24 -3.84
C GLY A 79 7.78 -9.88 -5.21
N ILE A 80 7.00 -10.04 -6.30
CA ILE A 80 7.46 -9.69 -7.66
C ILE A 80 7.40 -8.17 -7.82
N PRO A 81 8.50 -7.50 -8.22
CA PRO A 81 8.49 -6.06 -8.48
C PRO A 81 7.43 -5.67 -9.53
N ALA A 82 6.84 -4.49 -9.39
CA ALA A 82 5.71 -4.02 -10.20
C ALA A 82 5.95 -4.14 -11.72
N ALA A 83 7.17 -3.82 -12.18
CA ALA A 83 7.56 -3.89 -13.59
C ALA A 83 7.51 -5.31 -14.18
N TYR A 84 7.62 -6.34 -13.35
CA TYR A 84 7.65 -7.75 -13.79
C TYR A 84 6.35 -8.51 -13.50
N ARG A 85 5.35 -7.86 -12.91
CA ARG A 85 4.06 -8.49 -12.61
C ARG A 85 3.26 -8.74 -13.89
N ARG A 86 2.69 -9.92 -13.95
CA ARG A 86 1.72 -10.29 -14.99
C ARG A 86 0.41 -9.52 -14.76
N SER A 87 -0.50 -9.60 -15.73
CA SER A 87 -1.90 -9.19 -15.53
C SER A 87 -2.57 -10.00 -14.44
N GLU A 88 -3.69 -9.50 -13.91
CA GLU A 88 -4.38 -10.05 -12.74
C GLU A 88 -4.68 -11.56 -12.85
N GLY A 89 -5.33 -12.00 -13.95
CA GLY A 89 -5.71 -13.41 -14.10
C GLY A 89 -4.54 -14.40 -13.96
N PRO A 90 -3.49 -14.31 -14.79
CA PRO A 90 -2.31 -15.17 -14.66
C PRO A 90 -1.55 -15.00 -13.34
N MET A 91 -1.65 -13.85 -12.67
CA MET A 91 -1.05 -13.66 -11.34
C MET A 91 -1.84 -14.42 -10.28
N VAL A 92 -3.16 -14.28 -10.28
CA VAL A 92 -4.06 -15.00 -9.37
C VAL A 92 -3.90 -16.52 -9.53
N GLU A 93 -3.86 -17.03 -10.75
CA GLU A 93 -3.64 -18.45 -11.04
C GLU A 93 -2.32 -18.96 -10.43
N ALA A 94 -1.23 -18.21 -10.64
CA ALA A 94 0.07 -18.59 -10.09
C ALA A 94 0.09 -18.53 -8.55
N ILE A 95 -0.61 -17.58 -7.93
CA ILE A 95 -0.76 -17.49 -6.47
C ILE A 95 -1.55 -18.69 -5.93
N LEU A 96 -2.68 -19.05 -6.54
CA LEU A 96 -3.48 -20.18 -6.11
C LEU A 96 -2.71 -21.51 -6.23
N HIS A 97 -1.89 -21.65 -7.28
CA HIS A 97 -0.99 -22.79 -7.41
C HIS A 97 0.05 -22.83 -6.29
N GLN A 98 0.64 -21.68 -5.92
CA GLN A 98 1.57 -21.59 -4.80
C GLN A 98 0.89 -21.96 -3.48
N LEU A 99 -0.30 -21.42 -3.20
CA LEU A 99 -1.06 -21.74 -1.99
C LEU A 99 -1.44 -23.23 -1.91
N ALA A 100 -1.81 -23.85 -3.04
CA ALA A 100 -2.07 -25.28 -3.09
C ALA A 100 -0.83 -26.11 -2.75
N HIS A 101 0.33 -25.68 -3.21
CA HIS A 101 1.60 -26.36 -2.87
C HIS A 101 1.95 -26.25 -1.38
N LEU A 102 1.64 -25.11 -0.75
CA LEU A 102 1.97 -24.85 0.66
C LEU A 102 0.94 -25.43 1.64
N TYR A 103 -0.35 -25.33 1.31
CA TYR A 103 -1.46 -25.61 2.23
C TYR A 103 -2.38 -26.74 1.77
N GLY A 104 -2.07 -27.38 0.63
CA GLY A 104 -2.86 -28.48 0.05
C GLY A 104 -3.89 -28.02 -0.99
N ASP A 105 -4.44 -28.99 -1.73
CA ASP A 105 -5.29 -28.77 -2.91
C ASP A 105 -6.55 -27.92 -2.65
N GLN A 106 -7.00 -27.86 -1.40
CA GLN A 106 -8.15 -27.02 -1.02
C GLN A 106 -7.85 -25.54 -1.24
N ALA A 107 -6.60 -25.11 -1.08
CA ALA A 107 -6.18 -23.74 -1.28
C ALA A 107 -6.31 -23.26 -2.73
N ALA A 108 -6.36 -24.14 -3.71
CA ALA A 108 -6.63 -23.81 -5.10
C ALA A 108 -8.10 -23.44 -5.39
N ARG A 109 -9.01 -23.67 -4.44
CA ARG A 109 -10.47 -23.53 -4.64
C ARG A 109 -11.10 -22.56 -3.64
N PRO A 110 -10.70 -21.28 -3.63
CA PRO A 110 -11.31 -20.27 -2.77
C PRO A 110 -12.76 -19.99 -3.20
N THR A 111 -13.59 -19.57 -2.24
CA THR A 111 -14.94 -19.07 -2.52
C THR A 111 -14.91 -17.68 -3.13
N LYS A 112 -13.87 -16.87 -2.79
CA LYS A 112 -13.67 -15.53 -3.34
C LYS A 112 -12.19 -15.17 -3.34
N VAL A 113 -11.79 -14.38 -4.34
CA VAL A 113 -10.43 -13.85 -4.47
C VAL A 113 -10.49 -12.33 -4.59
N PHE A 114 -9.55 -11.69 -3.92
CA PHE A 114 -9.24 -10.28 -4.08
C PHE A 114 -7.77 -10.15 -4.47
N TYR A 115 -7.52 -9.45 -5.55
CA TYR A 115 -6.17 -9.06 -5.97
C TYR A 115 -6.13 -7.57 -6.19
N HIS A 116 -5.17 -6.90 -5.60
CA HIS A 116 -5.03 -5.46 -5.75
C HIS A 116 -3.57 -5.07 -5.97
N ASP A 117 -3.28 -4.61 -7.17
CA ASP A 117 -1.97 -4.07 -7.55
C ASP A 117 -2.00 -2.54 -7.47
N TRP A 118 -1.46 -2.00 -6.37
CA TRP A 118 -1.43 -0.56 -6.12
C TRP A 118 -0.58 0.18 -7.13
N ALA A 119 0.50 -0.45 -7.64
CA ALA A 119 1.37 0.14 -8.64
C ALA A 119 0.67 0.46 -9.97
N ARG A 120 -0.50 -0.13 -10.20
CA ARG A 120 -1.33 0.09 -11.40
C ARG A 120 -2.51 1.04 -11.17
N LYS A 121 -2.60 1.65 -10.00
CA LYS A 121 -3.68 2.58 -9.66
C LYS A 121 -3.25 4.03 -9.91
N PRO A 122 -3.88 4.73 -10.85
CA PRO A 122 -3.42 6.05 -11.30
C PRO A 122 -3.47 7.12 -10.20
N PHE A 123 -4.32 6.92 -9.18
CA PHE A 123 -4.43 7.84 -8.04
C PHE A 123 -3.68 7.35 -6.78
N THR A 124 -2.85 6.32 -6.91
CA THR A 124 -2.06 5.77 -5.79
C THR A 124 -0.58 5.78 -6.12
N ALA A 125 -0.21 5.38 -7.33
CA ALA A 125 1.18 5.24 -7.74
C ALA A 125 1.46 5.99 -9.05
N THR A 126 2.71 6.39 -9.21
CA THR A 126 3.28 6.97 -10.42
C THR A 126 4.44 6.11 -10.91
N GLN A 127 5.06 6.49 -12.01
CA GLN A 127 6.30 5.84 -12.47
C GLN A 127 7.45 5.93 -11.45
N TYR A 128 7.43 6.90 -10.55
CA TYR A 128 8.44 7.07 -9.50
C TYR A 128 8.29 6.09 -8.34
N ASP A 129 7.11 5.46 -8.22
CA ASP A 129 6.79 4.49 -7.18
C ASP A 129 6.96 3.02 -7.67
N GLN A 130 7.41 2.81 -8.93
CA GLN A 130 7.62 1.48 -9.52
C GLN A 130 8.84 0.73 -8.96
N PRO A 131 10.00 1.39 -8.66
CA PRO A 131 11.13 0.72 -8.04
C PRO A 131 10.74 0.15 -6.67
N PRO A 132 11.27 -1.04 -6.30
CA PRO A 132 11.05 -1.60 -4.97
C PRO A 132 11.58 -0.68 -3.89
N MET A 133 10.78 -0.46 -2.86
CA MET A 133 11.19 0.25 -1.65
C MET A 133 11.54 -0.78 -0.57
N TYR A 134 12.78 -0.78 -0.10
CA TYR A 134 13.27 -1.72 0.91
C TYR A 134 13.23 -1.17 2.33
N GLU A 135 13.08 0.16 2.45
CA GLU A 135 12.99 0.85 3.74
C GLU A 135 11.80 1.80 3.73
N HIS A 136 11.22 2.00 4.91
CA HIS A 136 10.15 2.97 5.08
C HIS A 136 10.70 4.38 4.83
N PRO A 137 10.08 5.19 3.96
CA PRO A 137 10.52 6.56 3.72
C PRO A 137 10.49 7.41 5.00
N VAL A 138 11.46 8.30 5.13
CA VAL A 138 11.39 9.35 6.14
C VAL A 138 10.52 10.47 5.57
N TYR A 139 9.36 10.64 6.17
CA TYR A 139 8.41 11.67 5.75
C TYR A 139 8.62 12.97 6.53
N HIS A 140 8.45 14.07 5.85
CA HIS A 140 8.48 15.42 6.41
C HIS A 140 7.80 16.39 5.42
N PRO A 141 7.36 17.59 5.85
CA PRO A 141 6.84 18.57 4.93
C PRO A 141 7.82 18.87 3.77
N PRO A 142 7.35 18.86 2.52
CA PRO A 142 8.22 19.06 1.36
C PRO A 142 8.88 20.45 1.42
N ASP A 143 10.22 20.48 1.29
CA ASP A 143 11.01 21.70 1.44
C ASP A 143 10.76 22.44 2.77
N GLY A 144 10.39 21.69 3.83
CA GLY A 144 10.04 22.23 5.15
C GLY A 144 8.71 23.00 5.19
N ARG A 145 7.93 22.98 4.11
CA ARG A 145 6.69 23.75 3.98
C ARG A 145 5.47 22.93 4.33
N THR A 146 4.63 23.47 5.19
CA THR A 146 3.32 22.88 5.54
C THR A 146 2.17 23.53 4.77
N ALA A 147 2.43 24.61 4.07
CA ALA A 147 1.48 25.32 3.22
C ALA A 147 2.17 25.98 2.02
N MET A 148 1.39 26.42 1.05
CA MET A 148 1.85 27.14 -0.14
C MET A 148 0.88 28.28 -0.51
N TRP A 149 1.34 29.19 -1.40
CA TRP A 149 0.58 30.33 -1.90
C TRP A 149 0.03 31.21 -0.77
N GLU A 150 0.93 31.72 0.08
CA GLU A 150 0.56 32.61 1.19
C GLU A 150 -0.49 31.95 2.12
N ASP A 151 -0.26 30.67 2.45
CA ASP A 151 -1.12 29.82 3.29
C ASP A 151 -2.54 29.56 2.75
N MET A 152 -2.75 29.76 1.44
CA MET A 152 -4.03 29.43 0.79
C MET A 152 -4.27 27.94 0.64
N VAL A 153 -3.22 27.12 0.56
CA VAL A 153 -3.29 25.66 0.44
C VAL A 153 -2.39 25.02 1.48
N HIS A 154 -2.95 24.16 2.31
CA HIS A 154 -2.25 23.44 3.37
C HIS A 154 -2.04 21.97 3.02
N PHE A 155 -0.86 21.45 3.33
CA PHE A 155 -0.57 20.03 3.23
C PHE A 155 -1.08 19.30 4.48
N ALA A 156 -1.94 18.29 4.29
CA ALA A 156 -2.57 17.52 5.35
C ALA A 156 -2.41 16.01 5.22
N GLY A 157 -1.61 15.54 4.27
CA GLY A 157 -1.30 14.12 4.07
C GLY A 157 -0.28 13.60 5.09
N THR A 158 -0.32 12.30 5.35
CA THR A 158 0.61 11.63 6.27
C THR A 158 2.07 11.82 5.87
N GLU A 159 2.36 12.02 4.59
CA GLU A 159 3.70 12.30 4.06
C GLU A 159 4.26 13.64 4.53
N THR A 160 3.41 14.51 5.07
CA THR A 160 3.81 15.82 5.60
C THR A 160 3.78 15.89 7.12
N ALA A 161 3.63 14.75 7.79
CA ALA A 161 3.68 14.66 9.24
C ALA A 161 5.12 14.81 9.76
N GLU A 162 5.28 15.45 10.91
CA GLU A 162 6.58 15.60 11.59
C GLU A 162 7.02 14.30 12.29
N ALA A 163 6.04 13.49 12.68
CA ALA A 163 6.26 12.18 13.29
C ALA A 163 5.25 11.16 12.72
N GLN A 164 5.64 9.90 12.71
CA GLN A 164 4.81 8.78 12.25
C GLN A 164 4.24 8.96 10.82
N GLY A 165 5.00 9.63 9.95
CA GLY A 165 4.64 9.77 8.54
C GLY A 165 4.48 8.40 7.87
N GLY A 166 3.48 8.26 6.99
CA GLY A 166 3.11 6.99 6.37
C GLY A 166 2.12 6.14 7.19
N TYR A 167 1.87 6.49 8.44
CA TYR A 167 0.92 5.81 9.33
C TYR A 167 -0.36 6.63 9.53
N LEU A 168 -1.40 5.99 10.07
CA LEU A 168 -2.68 6.63 10.37
C LEU A 168 -2.53 7.80 11.35
N GLU A 169 -1.71 7.62 12.38
CA GLU A 169 -1.44 8.66 13.38
C GLU A 169 -0.78 9.90 12.75
N GLY A 170 0.18 9.69 11.85
CA GLY A 170 0.77 10.79 11.09
C GLY A 170 -0.25 11.53 10.21
N ALA A 171 -1.23 10.82 9.64
CA ALA A 171 -2.30 11.45 8.87
C ALA A 171 -3.20 12.33 9.76
N LEU A 172 -3.56 11.85 10.95
CA LEU A 172 -4.34 12.63 11.93
C LEU A 172 -3.58 13.88 12.39
N ALA A 173 -2.31 13.72 12.75
CA ALA A 173 -1.47 14.84 13.20
C ALA A 173 -1.30 15.92 12.10
N ALA A 174 -1.07 15.50 10.85
CA ALA A 174 -0.96 16.43 9.72
C ALA A 174 -2.27 17.17 9.44
N ALA A 175 -3.41 16.46 9.52
CA ALA A 175 -4.73 17.07 9.36
C ALA A 175 -5.03 18.08 10.49
N GLU A 176 -4.77 17.72 11.76
CA GLU A 176 -4.95 18.65 12.89
C GLU A 176 -4.09 19.90 12.76
N ARG A 177 -2.83 19.75 12.36
CA ARG A 177 -1.92 20.87 12.10
C ARG A 177 -2.52 21.82 11.05
N ALA A 178 -2.97 21.26 9.91
CA ALA A 178 -3.54 22.06 8.83
C ALA A 178 -4.80 22.82 9.29
N VAL A 179 -5.72 22.14 10.00
CA VAL A 179 -6.94 22.76 10.53
C VAL A 179 -6.62 23.88 11.53
N LYS A 180 -5.69 23.65 12.46
CA LYS A 180 -5.25 24.69 13.43
C LYS A 180 -4.67 25.92 12.73
N ALA A 181 -3.86 25.73 11.69
CA ALA A 181 -3.31 26.82 10.92
C ALA A 181 -4.40 27.63 10.19
N ILE A 182 -5.36 26.97 9.55
CA ILE A 182 -6.49 27.62 8.86
C ILE A 182 -7.35 28.43 9.84
N ILE A 183 -7.69 27.86 11.00
CA ILE A 183 -8.51 28.58 12.02
C ILE A 183 -7.77 29.80 12.56
N ALA A 184 -6.46 29.72 12.72
CA ALA A 184 -5.65 30.83 13.24
C ALA A 184 -5.50 31.98 12.24
N ALA A 185 -5.72 31.74 10.94
CA ALA A 185 -5.66 32.72 9.87
C ALA A 185 -7.01 33.41 9.58
N CYS A 186 -8.12 32.93 10.16
CA CYS A 186 -9.47 33.53 10.05
C CYS A 186 -9.74 34.52 11.18
#